data_11b7094a111943de3e844298dfcffd43
#
_entry.id   11b7094a111943de3e844298dfcffd43
#
_cell.length_a   1.000
_cell.length_b   1.000
_cell.length_c   1.000
_cell.angle_alpha   90.00
_cell.angle_beta   90.00
_cell.angle_gamma   90.00
#
_symmetry.space_group_name_H-M   'P 1'
#
loop_
_entity.id
_entity.type
_entity.pdbx_description
1 polymer ?
#
loop_
_entity_poly.entity_id
_entity_poly.type
_entity_poly.pdbx_seq_one_letter_code
_entity_poly.pdbx_strand_id
1 'polypeptide(L)'
;VILGHSLTLGNAVTCFGNIQRYSDKSFASEHQTVLIQTPNTKMRYTVRFANIVKGWEPTKRTVFAGDSDFRNWYDSSRESAAMVLDTDSEPNQVISLVSCSYNFWKQNERTVVTTSIDQKQAQTETVSTESRQTGSGAE
;
A
#
# COMPACT_ATOMS: atom_id res chain seq x y z
N VAL A 1 7.27 2.65 -3.94
CA VAL A 1 7.30 1.18 -3.81
C VAL A 1 8.23 0.81 -2.67
N ILE A 2 7.75 -0.05 -1.77
CA ILE A 2 8.54 -0.62 -0.67
C ILE A 2 8.67 -2.12 -0.91
N LEU A 3 9.91 -2.58 -0.98
CA LEU A 3 10.25 -3.98 -1.23
C LEU A 3 10.76 -4.63 0.05
N GLY A 4 10.33 -5.84 0.34
CA GLY A 4 10.80 -6.61 1.49
C GLY A 4 10.83 -8.10 1.22
N HIS A 5 11.70 -8.81 1.93
CA HIS A 5 11.80 -10.25 1.84
C HIS A 5 10.68 -10.96 2.62
N SER A 6 10.11 -11.99 2.00
CA SER A 6 9.27 -12.95 2.69
C SER A 6 10.16 -14.05 3.29
N LEU A 7 10.55 -13.88 4.54
CA LEU A 7 11.37 -14.84 5.26
C LEU A 7 10.57 -15.46 6.40
N THR A 8 10.74 -16.77 6.57
CA THR A 8 10.29 -17.51 7.74
C THR A 8 11.52 -18.04 8.47
N LEU A 9 11.72 -17.62 9.70
CA LEU A 9 12.80 -18.10 10.57
C LEU A 9 12.17 -19.00 11.63
N GLY A 10 12.26 -20.32 11.42
CA GLY A 10 11.54 -21.27 12.26
C GLY A 10 10.03 -21.06 12.16
N ASN A 11 9.36 -20.80 13.29
CA ASN A 11 7.92 -20.51 13.35
C ASN A 11 7.60 -19.00 13.27
N ALA A 12 8.61 -18.14 13.17
CA ALA A 12 8.43 -16.69 13.10
C ALA A 12 8.32 -16.21 11.66
N VAL A 13 7.23 -15.52 11.36
CA VAL A 13 7.03 -14.84 10.07
C VAL A 13 7.59 -13.42 10.19
N THR A 14 8.49 -13.05 9.28
CA THR A 14 9.04 -11.68 9.24
C THR A 14 7.97 -10.67 8.82
N CYS A 15 8.24 -9.37 9.05
CA CYS A 15 7.29 -8.29 8.75
C CYS A 15 6.69 -8.36 7.33
N PHE A 16 7.50 -8.68 6.32
CA PHE A 16 7.05 -8.79 4.93
C PHE A 16 6.54 -10.20 4.57
N GLY A 17 6.72 -11.20 5.42
CA GLY A 17 6.17 -12.54 5.20
C GLY A 17 4.64 -12.57 5.15
N ASN A 18 3.97 -11.65 5.82
CA ASN A 18 2.51 -11.52 5.81
C ASN A 18 1.96 -10.80 4.58
N ILE A 19 2.77 -10.17 3.76
CA ILE A 19 2.30 -9.47 2.54
C ILE A 19 1.59 -10.44 1.59
N GLN A 20 2.06 -11.66 1.46
CA GLN A 20 1.42 -12.67 0.62
C GLN A 20 -0.02 -13.04 1.07
N ARG A 21 -0.37 -12.80 2.34
CA ARG A 21 -1.71 -13.10 2.88
C ARG A 21 -2.77 -12.09 2.43
N TYR A 22 -2.38 -10.95 1.89
CA TYR A 22 -3.33 -9.96 1.36
C TYR A 22 -4.08 -10.40 0.10
N SER A 23 -3.76 -11.54 -0.46
CA SER A 23 -4.60 -12.20 -1.46
C SER A 23 -5.90 -12.77 -0.87
N ASP A 24 -5.95 -12.98 0.45
CA ASP A 24 -7.13 -13.38 1.19
C ASP A 24 -7.89 -12.13 1.67
N LYS A 25 -9.14 -12.00 1.25
CA LYS A 25 -9.99 -10.85 1.58
C LYS A 25 -10.31 -10.76 3.08
N SER A 26 -10.46 -11.88 3.76
CA SER A 26 -10.70 -11.90 5.22
C SER A 26 -9.50 -11.31 5.96
N PHE A 27 -8.30 -11.78 5.66
CA PHE A 27 -7.08 -11.22 6.24
C PHE A 27 -6.93 -9.72 5.91
N ALA A 28 -7.14 -9.34 4.65
CA ALA A 28 -7.02 -7.96 4.20
C ALA A 28 -8.01 -7.03 4.92
N SER A 29 -9.25 -7.48 5.13
CA SER A 29 -10.29 -6.72 5.84
C SER A 29 -9.95 -6.43 7.29
N GLU A 30 -9.24 -7.36 7.95
CA GLU A 30 -8.78 -7.19 9.34
C GLU A 30 -7.50 -6.35 9.45
N HIS A 31 -6.74 -6.17 8.36
CA HIS A 31 -5.42 -5.52 8.33
C HIS A 31 -5.36 -4.40 7.28
N GLN A 32 -6.35 -3.50 7.29
CA GLN A 32 -6.50 -2.46 6.26
C GLN A 32 -5.53 -1.29 6.41
N THR A 33 -4.98 -1.06 7.59
CA THR A 33 -4.18 0.13 7.89
C THR A 33 -2.70 -0.18 7.80
N VAL A 34 -1.98 0.65 7.05
CA VAL A 34 -0.52 0.64 6.98
C VAL A 34 0.00 1.97 7.50
N LEU A 35 0.81 1.92 8.55
CA LEU A 35 1.47 3.10 9.11
C LEU A 35 2.88 3.22 8.53
N ILE A 36 3.18 4.39 7.96
CA ILE A 36 4.51 4.73 7.48
C ILE A 36 5.04 5.87 8.34
N GLN A 37 6.10 5.61 9.05
CA GLN A 37 6.75 6.58 9.93
C GLN A 37 8.13 6.89 9.42
N THR A 38 8.40 8.16 9.24
CA THR A 38 9.73 8.72 9.01
C THR A 38 10.15 9.55 10.23
N PRO A 39 11.41 10.04 10.33
CA PRO A 39 11.80 10.92 11.44
C PRO A 39 10.90 12.15 11.60
N ASN A 40 10.31 12.64 10.51
CA ASN A 40 9.56 13.90 10.48
C ASN A 40 8.06 13.74 10.29
N THR A 41 7.59 12.55 9.87
CA THR A 41 6.16 12.35 9.53
C THR A 41 5.65 10.98 9.96
N LYS A 42 4.36 10.93 10.29
CA LYS A 42 3.58 9.71 10.40
C LYS A 42 2.44 9.78 9.40
N MET A 43 2.34 8.78 8.54
CA MET A 43 1.31 8.72 7.51
C MET A 43 0.54 7.40 7.62
N ARG A 44 -0.78 7.50 7.52
CA ARG A 44 -1.68 6.35 7.54
C ARG A 44 -2.19 6.09 6.14
N TYR A 45 -1.90 4.91 5.62
CA TYR A 45 -2.38 4.43 4.34
C TYR A 45 -3.43 3.35 4.55
N THR A 46 -4.38 3.27 3.64
CA THR A 46 -5.41 2.23 3.62
C THR A 46 -5.15 1.27 2.47
N VAL A 47 -5.18 -0.02 2.74
CA VAL A 47 -5.06 -1.07 1.73
C VAL A 47 -6.28 -1.02 0.81
N ARG A 48 -6.05 -1.00 -0.50
CA ARG A 48 -7.10 -0.94 -1.53
C ARG A 48 -7.28 -2.25 -2.27
N PHE A 49 -6.21 -2.82 -2.76
CA PHE A 49 -6.23 -4.10 -3.47
C PHE A 49 -4.85 -4.77 -3.44
N ALA A 50 -4.82 -6.04 -3.80
CA ALA A 50 -3.58 -6.80 -3.92
C ALA A 50 -3.54 -7.58 -5.23
N ASN A 51 -2.41 -7.52 -5.91
CA ASN A 51 -2.12 -8.27 -7.12
C ASN A 51 -1.13 -9.39 -6.84
N ILE A 52 -1.30 -10.53 -7.52
CA ILE A 52 -0.30 -11.59 -7.59
C ILE A 52 0.27 -11.59 -9.00
N VAL A 53 1.55 -11.29 -9.11
CA VAL A 53 2.22 -11.05 -10.39
C VAL A 53 3.54 -11.80 -10.47
N LYS A 54 4.04 -11.96 -11.68
CA LYS A 54 5.41 -12.45 -11.90
C LYS A 54 6.41 -11.32 -11.65
N GLY A 55 7.61 -11.66 -11.21
CA GLY A 55 8.62 -10.67 -10.79
C GLY A 55 9.07 -9.69 -11.88
N TRP A 56 8.84 -10.01 -13.15
CA TRP A 56 9.17 -9.14 -14.30
C TRP A 56 8.00 -8.28 -14.80
N GLU A 57 6.79 -8.45 -14.26
CA GLU A 57 5.64 -7.67 -14.73
C GLU A 57 5.73 -6.21 -14.30
N PRO A 58 5.24 -5.26 -15.14
CA PRO A 58 5.38 -3.81 -14.91
C PRO A 58 4.41 -3.23 -13.90
N THR A 59 3.81 -4.03 -13.01
CA THR A 59 2.88 -3.58 -11.97
C THR A 59 3.54 -2.71 -10.89
N LYS A 60 4.86 -2.62 -10.90
CA LYS A 60 5.65 -1.82 -9.95
C LYS A 60 6.09 -0.49 -10.56
N ARG A 61 5.21 0.19 -11.22
CA ARG A 61 5.53 1.51 -11.79
C ARG A 61 5.69 2.57 -10.72
N THR A 62 6.68 3.42 -10.89
CA THR A 62 6.94 4.58 -10.01
C THR A 62 6.96 5.90 -10.78
N VAL A 63 6.94 5.85 -12.09
CA VAL A 63 6.96 7.02 -12.97
C VAL A 63 5.78 6.96 -13.94
N PHE A 64 5.06 8.07 -14.04
CA PHE A 64 3.89 8.24 -14.89
C PHE A 64 4.03 9.51 -15.74
N ALA A 65 3.48 9.48 -16.95
CA ALA A 65 3.51 10.63 -17.87
C ALA A 65 2.55 11.75 -17.45
N GLY A 66 1.64 11.50 -16.52
CA GLY A 66 0.66 12.46 -16.01
C GLY A 66 -0.46 11.74 -15.27
N ASP A 67 -1.46 12.49 -14.84
CA ASP A 67 -2.57 11.98 -14.03
C ASP A 67 -3.38 10.90 -14.77
N SER A 68 -3.60 11.06 -16.06
CA SER A 68 -4.32 10.07 -16.89
C SER A 68 -3.58 8.74 -16.95
N ASP A 69 -2.27 8.76 -17.12
CA ASP A 69 -1.44 7.55 -17.15
C ASP A 69 -1.44 6.85 -15.79
N PHE A 70 -1.35 7.62 -14.70
CA PHE A 70 -1.46 7.10 -13.34
C PHE A 70 -2.83 6.45 -13.08
N ARG A 71 -3.91 7.13 -13.47
CA ARG A 71 -5.28 6.62 -13.32
C ARG A 71 -5.52 5.34 -14.10
N ASN A 72 -5.10 5.30 -15.35
CA ASN A 72 -5.22 4.11 -16.19
C ASN A 72 -4.45 2.92 -15.60
N TRP A 73 -3.27 3.15 -15.10
CA TRP A 73 -2.48 2.13 -14.40
C TRP A 73 -3.18 1.64 -13.14
N TYR A 74 -3.69 2.56 -12.32
CA TYR A 74 -4.38 2.23 -11.08
C TYR A 74 -5.64 1.39 -11.32
N ASP A 75 -6.48 1.82 -12.25
CA ASP A 75 -7.72 1.12 -12.59
C ASP A 75 -7.45 -0.26 -13.20
N SER A 76 -6.51 -0.37 -14.12
CA SER A 76 -6.10 -1.66 -14.70
C SER A 76 -5.53 -2.61 -13.67
N SER A 77 -4.73 -2.10 -12.74
CA SER A 77 -4.16 -2.90 -11.64
C SER A 77 -5.25 -3.41 -10.70
N ARG A 78 -6.23 -2.56 -10.39
CA ARG A 78 -7.38 -2.95 -9.57
C ARG A 78 -8.27 -3.99 -10.26
N GLU A 79 -8.54 -3.83 -11.55
CA GLU A 79 -9.33 -4.78 -12.34
C GLU A 79 -8.69 -6.18 -12.40
N SER A 80 -7.36 -6.25 -12.46
CA SER A 80 -6.61 -7.52 -12.48
C SER A 80 -6.24 -8.05 -11.11
N ALA A 81 -6.68 -7.39 -10.02
CA ALA A 81 -6.31 -7.76 -8.66
C ALA A 81 -6.90 -9.09 -8.21
N ALA A 82 -6.13 -9.83 -7.44
CA ALA A 82 -6.57 -11.07 -6.78
C ALA A 82 -7.52 -10.79 -5.60
N MET A 83 -7.38 -9.61 -4.97
CA MET A 83 -8.21 -9.16 -3.85
C MET A 83 -8.46 -7.66 -3.98
N VAL A 84 -9.70 -7.24 -3.82
CA VAL A 84 -10.12 -5.83 -3.83
C VAL A 84 -10.94 -5.52 -2.59
N LEU A 85 -10.53 -4.51 -1.82
CA LEU A 85 -11.28 -4.00 -0.67
C LEU A 85 -12.12 -2.77 -1.02
N ASP A 86 -11.66 -1.95 -1.95
CA ASP A 86 -12.28 -0.67 -2.30
C ASP A 86 -12.33 -0.48 -3.80
N THR A 87 -13.54 -0.26 -4.32
CA THR A 87 -13.81 -0.04 -5.74
C THR A 87 -13.95 1.44 -6.11
N ASP A 88 -14.12 2.33 -5.14
CA ASP A 88 -14.59 3.69 -5.36
C ASP A 88 -13.52 4.77 -5.07
N SER A 89 -12.36 4.39 -4.53
CA SER A 89 -11.30 5.34 -4.24
C SER A 89 -10.62 5.84 -5.51
N GLU A 90 -10.40 7.16 -5.54
CA GLU A 90 -9.65 7.84 -6.60
C GLU A 90 -8.41 8.51 -5.98
N PRO A 91 -7.38 7.75 -5.64
CA PRO A 91 -6.19 8.33 -5.02
C PRO A 91 -5.35 9.11 -6.01
N ASN A 92 -4.65 10.12 -5.53
CA ASN A 92 -3.59 10.83 -6.26
C ASN A 92 -2.18 10.39 -5.81
N GLN A 93 -2.09 9.57 -4.78
CA GLN A 93 -0.84 9.00 -4.30
C GLN A 93 -1.05 7.58 -3.79
N VAL A 94 -0.17 6.68 -4.18
CA VAL A 94 -0.19 5.29 -3.72
C VAL A 94 1.19 4.86 -3.21
N ILE A 95 1.20 3.94 -2.26
CA ILE A 95 2.38 3.16 -1.89
C ILE A 95 2.07 1.68 -2.14
N SER A 96 2.95 1.04 -2.88
CA SER A 96 2.89 -0.40 -3.11
C SER A 96 3.89 -1.11 -2.22
N LEU A 97 3.42 -2.09 -1.46
CA LEU A 97 4.23 -3.01 -0.67
C LEU A 97 4.42 -4.29 -1.47
N VAL A 98 5.64 -4.72 -1.68
CA VAL A 98 5.96 -5.84 -2.56
C VAL A 98 6.81 -6.87 -1.82
N SER A 99 6.40 -8.12 -1.86
CA SER A 99 7.16 -9.24 -1.32
C SER A 99 7.07 -10.45 -2.23
N CYS A 100 8.04 -11.35 -2.10
CA CYS A 100 7.94 -12.68 -2.70
C CYS A 100 6.74 -13.42 -2.12
N SER A 101 6.09 -14.20 -2.96
CA SER A 101 5.00 -15.09 -2.55
C SER A 101 5.07 -16.41 -3.30
N TYR A 102 4.31 -17.38 -2.83
CA TYR A 102 4.34 -18.76 -3.36
C TYR A 102 2.92 -19.35 -3.47
N ASN A 103 1.93 -18.48 -3.74
CA ASN A 103 0.52 -18.87 -3.74
C ASN A 103 0.17 -19.74 -4.96
N PHE A 104 0.66 -19.36 -6.15
CA PHE A 104 0.34 -20.04 -7.42
C PHE A 104 1.57 -20.58 -8.13
N TRP A 105 2.69 -19.90 -8.06
CA TRP A 105 3.94 -20.26 -8.72
C TRP A 105 5.02 -20.55 -7.69
N LYS A 106 5.78 -21.58 -7.92
CA LYS A 106 6.87 -21.96 -7.02
C LYS A 106 8.07 -21.01 -7.06
N GLN A 107 8.18 -20.21 -8.10
CA GLN A 107 9.29 -19.28 -8.32
C GLN A 107 8.81 -17.98 -8.95
N ASN A 108 9.49 -16.90 -8.61
CA ASN A 108 9.33 -15.60 -9.22
C ASN A 108 7.91 -14.98 -9.11
N GLU A 109 7.15 -15.37 -8.10
CA GLU A 109 5.88 -14.74 -7.75
C GLU A 109 6.10 -13.58 -6.81
N ARG A 110 5.29 -12.52 -7.00
CA ARG A 110 5.23 -11.38 -6.10
C ARG A 110 3.78 -11.07 -5.74
N THR A 111 3.55 -10.75 -4.49
CA THR A 111 2.33 -10.08 -4.05
C THR A 111 2.62 -8.59 -3.94
N VAL A 112 1.78 -7.80 -4.60
CA VAL A 112 1.84 -6.34 -4.62
C VAL A 112 0.59 -5.81 -3.94
N VAL A 113 0.74 -5.21 -2.77
CA VAL A 113 -0.35 -4.58 -2.02
C VAL A 113 -0.34 -3.09 -2.30
N THR A 114 -1.40 -2.59 -2.90
CA THR A 114 -1.56 -1.18 -3.21
C THR A 114 -2.35 -0.48 -2.12
N THR A 115 -1.75 0.57 -1.57
CA THR A 115 -2.31 1.39 -0.48
C THR A 115 -2.39 2.84 -0.89
N SER A 116 -3.33 3.58 -0.34
CA SER A 116 -3.47 5.01 -0.59
C SER A 116 -3.98 5.78 0.63
N ILE A 117 -3.80 7.10 0.58
CA ILE A 117 -4.41 8.05 1.51
C ILE A 117 -5.63 8.67 0.80
N ASP A 118 -6.76 8.79 1.50
CA ASP A 118 -7.90 9.54 1.03
C ASP A 118 -7.65 11.04 1.18
N GLN A 119 -8.11 11.83 0.21
CA GLN A 119 -7.95 13.29 0.22
C GLN A 119 -8.51 13.94 1.50
N LYS A 120 -9.57 13.39 2.08
CA LYS A 120 -10.14 13.85 3.34
C LYS A 120 -9.21 13.62 4.54
N GLN A 121 -8.46 12.52 4.55
CA GLN A 121 -7.50 12.22 5.63
C GLN A 121 -6.28 13.14 5.55
N ALA A 122 -5.76 13.41 4.34
CA ALA A 122 -4.65 14.33 4.14
C ALA A 122 -4.99 15.75 4.64
N GLN A 123 -6.20 16.24 4.40
CA GLN A 123 -6.66 17.55 4.89
C GLN A 123 -6.80 17.59 6.41
N THR A 124 -7.27 16.51 7.05
CA THR A 124 -7.44 16.45 8.51
C THR A 124 -6.09 16.42 9.23
N GLU A 125 -5.09 15.73 8.69
CA GLU A 125 -3.75 15.69 9.27
C GLU A 125 -3.01 17.03 9.14
N THR A 126 -3.20 17.77 8.05
CA THR A 126 -2.63 19.12 7.87
C THR A 126 -3.24 20.12 8.87
N VAL A 127 -4.54 20.07 9.10
CA VAL A 127 -5.24 20.93 10.07
C VAL A 127 -4.81 20.63 11.52
N SER A 128 -4.60 19.36 11.86
CA SER A 128 -4.16 18.99 13.22
C SER A 128 -2.70 19.37 13.49
N THR A 129 -1.87 19.49 12.46
CA THR A 129 -0.48 19.95 12.59
C THR A 129 -0.42 21.46 12.76
N GLU A 130 -1.26 22.23 12.06
CA GLU A 130 -1.35 23.69 12.23
C GLU A 130 -1.88 24.10 13.61
N SER A 131 -2.88 23.40 14.16
CA SER A 131 -3.42 23.70 15.48
C SER A 131 -2.45 23.40 16.63
N ARG A 132 -1.43 22.57 16.44
CA ARG A 132 -0.37 22.33 17.42
C ARG A 132 0.75 23.38 17.39
N GLN A 133 0.97 24.07 16.27
CA GLN A 133 2.00 25.12 16.17
C GLN A 133 1.55 26.47 16.73
N THR A 134 0.24 26.73 16.82
CA THR A 134 -0.29 27.99 17.37
C THR A 134 -0.44 28.01 18.90
N GLY A 135 -0.16 26.89 19.58
CA GLY A 135 -0.28 26.77 21.04
C GLY A 135 1.00 27.06 21.84
N SER A 136 2.16 27.32 21.22
CA SER A 136 3.44 27.48 21.91
C SER A 136 4.00 28.91 21.93
N GLY A 137 3.19 29.91 21.61
CA GLY A 137 3.61 31.32 21.45
C GLY A 137 2.95 32.33 22.37
N ALA A 138 2.34 31.95 23.49
CA ALA A 138 1.69 32.86 24.43
C ALA A 138 2.39 32.87 25.79
N GLU A 139 3.56 33.50 25.87
CA GLU A 139 4.11 34.12 27.08
C GLU A 139 4.85 35.39 26.71
#